data_75e00a3eb100f7ae4d476794fcd4438d
#
_entry.id   75e00a3eb100f7ae4d476794fcd4438d
#
_cell.length_a   1.000
_cell.length_b   1.000
_cell.length_c   1.000
_cell.angle_alpha   90.00
_cell.angle_beta   90.00
_cell.angle_gamma   90.00
#
_symmetry.space_group_name_H-M   'P 1'
#
loop_
_entity.id
_entity.type
_entity.pdbx_description
1 polymer ?
#
loop_
_entity_poly.entity_id
_entity_poly.type
_entity_poly.pdbx_seq_one_letter_code
_entity_poly.pdbx_strand_id
1 'polypeptide(L)'
;MKLKNFLILMTLVAVVSDYLLHPFYPQFFELRFGVKDPEMVGYYFAAICFMVMIAFPFWAYISKKVSELNILVYTQFVAGILALYCFYTSSYITFWIVSLIMILFKGSYLLVYPYILKIITKEEHPKTIGLLSVVVHLGGILGAVIGGLTVDLIDPRNIFLIMAAGDFIQMGMSGYLLKSDKYATGLIVSKEVKTEKKLIPKGFILKLGLITLILYFSDFLIRPFFSLYWESFSAYKTKFISGTVYAIPGFVALITLWINNKRKTQDGYKGIINALCIALIGLFLQGIPSDAFVIVGRIIYGWAIFQGVVKFDILLFELSTPDSYALDYSKIHFFQNLGVLIASLSVGVVVDKFSLQIPFTIALVGFVITLVLYFFVFKSVRVTHKELAKT
;
A
#
# COMPACT_ATOMS: atom_id res chain seq x y z
N MET A 1 -15.86 -20.14 7.87
CA MET A 1 -15.15 -18.84 8.00
C MET A 1 -16.11 -17.74 7.56
N LYS A 2 -16.19 -16.58 8.26
CA LYS A 2 -17.03 -15.45 7.84
C LYS A 2 -16.50 -14.87 6.52
N LEU A 3 -17.39 -14.31 5.67
CA LEU A 3 -17.02 -13.72 4.35
C LEU A 3 -15.87 -12.74 4.47
N LYS A 4 -15.92 -11.81 5.44
CA LYS A 4 -14.85 -10.84 5.72
C LYS A 4 -13.47 -11.51 5.89
N ASN A 5 -13.37 -12.53 6.73
CA ASN A 5 -12.10 -13.20 7.00
C ASN A 5 -11.56 -13.94 5.77
N PHE A 6 -12.45 -14.46 4.92
CA PHE A 6 -12.07 -15.10 3.67
C PHE A 6 -11.49 -14.10 2.68
N LEU A 7 -12.09 -12.91 2.56
CA LEU A 7 -11.60 -11.83 1.72
C LEU A 7 -10.26 -11.26 2.22
N ILE A 8 -10.07 -11.17 3.57
CA ILE A 8 -8.80 -10.78 4.17
C ILE A 8 -7.70 -11.79 3.85
N LEU A 9 -7.98 -13.09 3.91
CA LEU A 9 -7.03 -14.13 3.49
C LEU A 9 -6.70 -14.02 2.01
N MET A 10 -7.69 -13.74 1.16
CA MET A 10 -7.49 -13.50 -0.26
C MET A 10 -6.57 -12.30 -0.52
N THR A 11 -6.73 -11.22 0.25
CA THR A 11 -5.81 -10.07 0.22
C THR A 11 -4.39 -10.46 0.62
N LEU A 12 -4.21 -11.29 1.64
CA LEU A 12 -2.87 -11.76 2.05
C LEU A 12 -2.20 -12.54 0.91
N VAL A 13 -2.92 -13.47 0.27
CA VAL A 13 -2.38 -14.23 -0.88
C VAL A 13 -1.97 -13.29 -2.01
N ALA A 14 -2.79 -12.28 -2.34
CA ALA A 14 -2.49 -11.28 -3.34
C ALA A 14 -1.18 -10.54 -3.03
N VAL A 15 -1.09 -9.98 -1.83
CA VAL A 15 0.06 -9.18 -1.43
C VAL A 15 1.34 -10.01 -1.37
N VAL A 16 1.30 -11.24 -0.83
CA VAL A 16 2.46 -12.13 -0.85
C VAL A 16 2.95 -12.37 -2.27
N SER A 17 2.04 -12.70 -3.20
CA SER A 17 2.38 -12.91 -4.60
C SER A 17 3.01 -11.69 -5.26
N ASP A 18 2.51 -10.49 -4.98
CA ASP A 18 3.01 -9.25 -5.60
C ASP A 18 4.39 -8.85 -5.07
N TYR A 19 4.70 -9.14 -3.81
CA TYR A 19 5.94 -8.73 -3.17
C TYR A 19 7.10 -9.73 -3.33
N LEU A 20 6.90 -10.89 -3.95
CA LEU A 20 7.93 -11.92 -4.13
C LEU A 20 9.20 -11.40 -4.81
N LEU A 21 9.04 -10.65 -5.89
CA LEU A 21 10.16 -10.16 -6.69
C LEU A 21 10.58 -8.72 -6.35
N HIS A 22 9.72 -7.99 -5.62
CA HIS A 22 9.87 -6.56 -5.44
C HIS A 22 11.27 -6.11 -4.95
N PRO A 23 11.90 -6.73 -3.94
CA PRO A 23 13.24 -6.35 -3.50
C PRO A 23 14.37 -6.96 -4.36
N PHE A 24 14.06 -7.85 -5.30
CA PHE A 24 15.06 -8.66 -6.03
C PHE A 24 15.08 -8.39 -7.54
N TYR A 25 14.41 -7.35 -8.04
CA TYR A 25 14.46 -7.01 -9.47
C TYR A 25 15.88 -6.80 -10.00
N PRO A 26 16.82 -6.12 -9.29
CA PRO A 26 18.19 -6.01 -9.79
C PRO A 26 18.84 -7.37 -10.04
N GLN A 27 18.77 -8.27 -9.07
CA GLN A 27 19.34 -9.61 -9.18
C GLN A 27 18.62 -10.45 -10.26
N PHE A 28 17.30 -10.34 -10.34
CA PHE A 28 16.51 -11.02 -11.36
C PHE A 28 16.91 -10.57 -12.77
N PHE A 29 17.06 -9.26 -13.00
CA PHE A 29 17.44 -8.74 -14.32
C PHE A 29 18.87 -9.14 -14.69
N GLU A 30 19.80 -9.11 -13.74
CA GLU A 30 21.16 -9.56 -13.97
C GLU A 30 21.21 -11.06 -14.30
N LEU A 31 20.61 -11.91 -13.46
CA LEU A 31 20.65 -13.35 -13.60
C LEU A 31 19.89 -13.86 -14.82
N ARG A 32 18.76 -13.22 -15.16
CA ARG A 32 17.87 -13.70 -16.23
C ARG A 32 18.18 -13.11 -17.59
N PHE A 33 18.54 -11.83 -17.65
CA PHE A 33 18.68 -11.08 -18.90
C PHE A 33 20.08 -10.47 -19.08
N GLY A 34 20.99 -10.63 -18.11
CA GLY A 34 22.31 -10.02 -18.15
C GLY A 34 22.33 -8.50 -18.00
N VAL A 35 21.20 -7.89 -17.58
CA VAL A 35 21.06 -6.44 -17.44
C VAL A 35 21.53 -6.03 -16.04
N LYS A 36 22.65 -5.30 -15.98
CA LYS A 36 23.28 -4.83 -14.73
C LYS A 36 23.02 -3.36 -14.43
N ASP A 37 22.43 -2.63 -15.37
CA ASP A 37 22.21 -1.20 -15.26
C ASP A 37 21.14 -0.88 -14.22
N PRO A 38 21.48 -0.17 -13.10
CA PRO A 38 20.53 0.21 -12.06
C PRO A 38 19.41 1.14 -12.56
N GLU A 39 19.68 1.97 -13.60
CA GLU A 39 18.68 2.85 -14.15
C GLU A 39 17.53 2.08 -14.78
N MET A 40 17.82 0.94 -15.44
CA MET A 40 16.78 0.07 -16.03
C MET A 40 15.83 -0.50 -14.98
N VAL A 41 16.35 -0.81 -13.79
CA VAL A 41 15.52 -1.23 -12.66
C VAL A 41 14.62 -0.08 -12.19
N GLY A 42 15.19 1.13 -12.09
CA GLY A 42 14.44 2.35 -11.74
C GLY A 42 13.30 2.64 -12.72
N TYR A 43 13.58 2.58 -14.02
CA TYR A 43 12.58 2.75 -15.07
C TYR A 43 11.48 1.68 -15.01
N TYR A 44 11.85 0.44 -14.71
CA TYR A 44 10.88 -0.64 -14.55
C TYR A 44 9.96 -0.41 -13.35
N PHE A 45 10.49 0.01 -12.20
CA PHE A 45 9.67 0.40 -11.05
C PHE A 45 8.74 1.57 -11.35
N ALA A 46 9.24 2.59 -12.06
CA ALA A 46 8.41 3.70 -12.50
C ALA A 46 7.27 3.24 -13.42
N ALA A 47 7.55 2.31 -14.34
CA ALA A 47 6.55 1.71 -15.21
C ALA A 47 5.52 0.89 -14.42
N ILE A 48 5.95 0.11 -13.41
CA ILE A 48 5.03 -0.60 -12.47
C ILE A 48 4.09 0.40 -11.79
N CYS A 49 4.64 1.45 -11.18
CA CYS A 49 3.84 2.47 -10.50
C CYS A 49 2.82 3.12 -11.44
N PHE A 50 3.23 3.44 -12.66
CA PHE A 50 2.36 4.00 -13.69
C PHE A 50 1.23 3.05 -14.06
N MET A 51 1.54 1.76 -14.25
CA MET A 51 0.52 0.74 -14.55
C MET A 51 -0.48 0.57 -13.41
N VAL A 52 -0.03 0.56 -12.15
CA VAL A 52 -0.92 0.49 -10.98
C VAL A 52 -1.82 1.72 -10.88
N MET A 53 -1.27 2.92 -11.17
CA MET A 53 -2.03 4.17 -11.19
C MET A 53 -3.19 4.14 -12.20
N ILE A 54 -3.02 3.47 -13.33
CA ILE A 54 -4.07 3.34 -14.36
C ILE A 54 -5.00 2.17 -14.04
N ALA A 55 -4.45 1.02 -13.62
CA ALA A 55 -5.17 -0.22 -13.42
C ALA A 55 -6.31 -0.07 -12.40
N PHE A 56 -6.03 0.52 -11.23
CA PHE A 56 -7.04 0.56 -10.18
C PHE A 56 -8.24 1.46 -10.53
N PRO A 57 -8.11 2.71 -10.99
CA PRO A 57 -9.23 3.51 -11.45
C PRO A 57 -10.04 2.83 -12.58
N PHE A 58 -9.34 2.16 -13.50
CA PHE A 58 -9.97 1.41 -14.58
C PHE A 58 -10.87 0.29 -14.05
N TRP A 59 -10.36 -0.56 -13.16
CA TRP A 59 -11.15 -1.63 -12.58
C TRP A 59 -12.23 -1.12 -11.62
N ALA A 60 -11.97 -0.05 -10.88
CA ALA A 60 -12.97 0.61 -10.04
C ALA A 60 -14.12 1.23 -10.86
N TYR A 61 -13.87 1.65 -12.09
CA TYR A 61 -14.93 2.09 -13.00
C TYR A 61 -15.76 0.91 -13.50
N ILE A 62 -15.11 -0.20 -13.87
CA ILE A 62 -15.78 -1.43 -14.33
C ILE A 62 -16.63 -2.04 -13.20
N SER A 63 -16.18 -1.96 -11.94
CA SER A 63 -16.90 -2.51 -10.79
C SER A 63 -18.27 -1.85 -10.52
N LYS A 64 -18.57 -0.72 -11.17
CA LYS A 64 -19.93 -0.16 -11.17
C LYS A 64 -20.97 -1.00 -11.92
N LYS A 65 -20.51 -1.78 -12.91
CA LYS A 65 -21.38 -2.57 -13.78
C LYS A 65 -21.24 -4.07 -13.56
N VAL A 66 -20.07 -4.51 -13.10
CA VAL A 66 -19.71 -5.92 -12.90
C VAL A 66 -19.30 -6.10 -11.45
N SER A 67 -19.77 -7.15 -10.78
CA SER A 67 -19.39 -7.41 -9.39
C SER A 67 -17.89 -7.60 -9.23
N GLU A 68 -17.34 -7.13 -8.12
CA GLU A 68 -15.91 -7.17 -7.80
C GLU A 68 -15.36 -8.60 -7.88
N LEU A 69 -16.11 -9.60 -7.40
CA LEU A 69 -15.69 -11.00 -7.45
C LEU A 69 -15.68 -11.57 -8.88
N ASN A 70 -16.62 -11.18 -9.75
CA ASN A 70 -16.57 -11.56 -11.15
C ASN A 70 -15.35 -10.97 -11.86
N ILE A 71 -15.04 -9.69 -11.63
CA ILE A 71 -13.83 -9.06 -12.16
C ILE A 71 -12.61 -9.87 -11.74
N LEU A 72 -12.48 -10.22 -10.44
CA LEU A 72 -11.34 -10.97 -9.92
C LEU A 72 -11.20 -12.36 -10.57
N VAL A 73 -12.28 -13.09 -10.81
CA VAL A 73 -12.18 -14.40 -11.48
C VAL A 73 -11.49 -14.27 -12.85
N TYR A 74 -11.93 -13.34 -13.68
CA TYR A 74 -11.38 -13.19 -15.03
C TYR A 74 -10.00 -12.58 -15.03
N THR A 75 -9.76 -11.55 -14.23
CA THR A 75 -8.49 -10.83 -14.22
C THR A 75 -7.38 -11.65 -13.60
N GLN A 76 -7.63 -12.38 -12.51
CA GLN A 76 -6.62 -13.25 -11.91
C GLN A 76 -6.32 -14.47 -12.79
N PHE A 77 -7.28 -14.98 -13.54
CA PHE A 77 -7.03 -16.00 -14.57
C PHE A 77 -6.04 -15.49 -15.63
N VAL A 78 -6.31 -14.31 -16.20
CA VAL A 78 -5.43 -13.71 -17.21
C VAL A 78 -4.05 -13.38 -16.61
N ALA A 79 -4.01 -12.83 -15.40
CA ALA A 79 -2.75 -12.52 -14.71
C ALA A 79 -1.91 -13.77 -14.49
N GLY A 80 -2.51 -14.89 -14.05
CA GLY A 80 -1.83 -16.17 -13.88
C GLY A 80 -1.23 -16.70 -15.18
N ILE A 81 -1.96 -16.60 -16.31
CA ILE A 81 -1.43 -16.98 -17.64
C ILE A 81 -0.25 -16.08 -18.04
N LEU A 82 -0.36 -14.76 -17.82
CA LEU A 82 0.73 -13.83 -18.13
C LEU A 82 1.95 -14.06 -17.23
N ALA A 83 1.75 -14.43 -15.96
CA ALA A 83 2.84 -14.85 -15.08
C ALA A 83 3.54 -16.10 -15.59
N LEU A 84 2.80 -17.13 -16.05
CA LEU A 84 3.37 -18.30 -16.71
C LEU A 84 4.17 -17.90 -17.97
N TYR A 85 3.67 -16.95 -18.75
CA TYR A 85 4.42 -16.46 -19.91
C TYR A 85 5.73 -15.76 -19.50
N CYS A 86 5.72 -14.95 -18.41
CA CYS A 86 6.93 -14.34 -17.86
C CYS A 86 7.96 -15.39 -17.40
N PHE A 87 7.52 -16.55 -16.91
CA PHE A 87 8.41 -17.66 -16.59
C PHE A 87 9.15 -18.21 -17.81
N TYR A 88 8.47 -18.35 -18.96
CA TYR A 88 9.06 -18.95 -20.18
C TYR A 88 9.85 -17.94 -21.01
N THR A 89 9.51 -16.66 -20.99
CA THR A 89 10.16 -15.68 -21.88
C THR A 89 11.64 -15.48 -21.57
N SER A 90 12.48 -15.49 -22.60
CA SER A 90 13.91 -15.14 -22.52
C SER A 90 14.23 -13.74 -23.02
N SER A 91 13.28 -13.07 -23.68
CA SER A 91 13.44 -11.71 -24.18
C SER A 91 13.14 -10.67 -23.11
N TYR A 92 14.09 -9.77 -22.84
CA TYR A 92 13.91 -8.67 -21.87
C TYR A 92 12.77 -7.72 -22.25
N ILE A 93 12.68 -7.35 -23.52
CA ILE A 93 11.61 -6.45 -24.02
C ILE A 93 10.24 -7.13 -23.88
N THR A 94 10.15 -8.40 -24.28
CA THR A 94 8.90 -9.17 -24.16
C THR A 94 8.50 -9.32 -22.68
N PHE A 95 9.47 -9.56 -21.80
CA PHE A 95 9.23 -9.59 -20.36
C PHE A 95 8.61 -8.28 -19.86
N TRP A 96 9.16 -7.13 -20.24
CA TRP A 96 8.60 -5.82 -19.86
C TRP A 96 7.15 -5.68 -20.28
N ILE A 97 6.86 -5.92 -21.55
CA ILE A 97 5.50 -5.77 -22.09
C ILE A 97 4.51 -6.68 -21.36
N VAL A 98 4.85 -7.97 -21.26
CA VAL A 98 3.94 -8.96 -20.67
C VAL A 98 3.75 -8.74 -19.18
N SER A 99 4.82 -8.43 -18.43
CA SER A 99 4.73 -8.19 -16.99
C SER A 99 3.96 -6.91 -16.67
N LEU A 100 4.08 -5.85 -17.46
CA LEU A 100 3.29 -4.63 -17.27
C LEU A 100 1.80 -4.86 -17.59
N ILE A 101 1.48 -5.65 -18.62
CA ILE A 101 0.09 -6.06 -18.88
C ILE A 101 -0.42 -6.94 -17.74
N MET A 102 0.39 -7.86 -17.22
CA MET A 102 0.06 -8.69 -16.05
C MET A 102 -0.30 -7.81 -14.85
N ILE A 103 0.49 -6.77 -14.55
CA ILE A 103 0.23 -5.82 -13.45
C ILE A 103 -1.10 -5.09 -13.65
N LEU A 104 -1.45 -4.72 -14.89
CA LEU A 104 -2.76 -4.12 -15.20
C LEU A 104 -3.91 -5.01 -14.72
N PHE A 105 -3.85 -6.31 -15.04
CA PHE A 105 -4.88 -7.28 -14.63
C PHE A 105 -4.82 -7.56 -13.13
N LYS A 106 -3.64 -7.79 -12.56
CA LYS A 106 -3.44 -8.00 -11.12
C LYS A 106 -3.98 -6.83 -10.30
N GLY A 107 -3.86 -5.59 -10.76
CA GLY A 107 -4.37 -4.41 -10.05
C GLY A 107 -5.85 -4.45 -9.67
N SER A 108 -6.63 -5.35 -10.25
CA SER A 108 -8.03 -5.58 -9.88
C SER A 108 -8.20 -6.09 -8.44
N TYR A 109 -7.19 -6.77 -7.83
CA TYR A 109 -7.29 -7.25 -6.44
C TYR A 109 -7.46 -6.11 -5.44
N LEU A 110 -7.04 -4.89 -5.78
CA LEU A 110 -7.25 -3.72 -4.95
C LEU A 110 -8.74 -3.42 -4.69
N LEU A 111 -9.65 -3.92 -5.53
CA LEU A 111 -11.10 -3.82 -5.31
C LEU A 111 -11.58 -4.59 -4.07
N VAL A 112 -10.83 -5.59 -3.60
CA VAL A 112 -11.19 -6.38 -2.41
C VAL A 112 -11.27 -5.49 -1.17
N TYR A 113 -10.40 -4.52 -1.06
CA TYR A 113 -10.35 -3.61 0.09
C TYR A 113 -11.66 -2.80 0.24
N PRO A 114 -12.07 -1.97 -0.73
CA PRO A 114 -13.34 -1.24 -0.65
C PRO A 114 -14.56 -2.17 -0.62
N TYR A 115 -14.50 -3.35 -1.24
CA TYR A 115 -15.56 -4.35 -1.19
C TYR A 115 -15.76 -4.89 0.24
N ILE A 116 -14.69 -5.21 0.98
CA ILE A 116 -14.79 -5.62 2.38
C ILE A 116 -15.50 -4.54 3.21
N LEU A 117 -15.16 -3.26 3.01
CA LEU A 117 -15.75 -2.17 3.76
C LEU A 117 -17.21 -1.91 3.39
N LYS A 118 -17.61 -2.27 2.16
CA LYS A 118 -19.00 -2.17 1.70
C LYS A 118 -19.93 -3.20 2.37
N ILE A 119 -19.42 -4.38 2.76
CA ILE A 119 -20.20 -5.48 3.33
C ILE A 119 -20.19 -5.56 4.86
N ILE A 120 -19.54 -4.65 5.53
CA ILE A 120 -19.49 -4.57 7.00
C ILE A 120 -20.11 -3.27 7.49
N THR A 121 -20.45 -3.21 8.79
CA THR A 121 -20.98 -1.98 9.39
C THR A 121 -19.90 -0.91 9.58
N LYS A 122 -20.30 0.35 9.67
CA LYS A 122 -19.36 1.47 9.84
C LYS A 122 -18.55 1.39 11.13
N GLU A 123 -19.13 0.83 12.18
CA GLU A 123 -18.48 0.61 13.48
C GLU A 123 -17.31 -0.37 13.37
N GLU A 124 -17.37 -1.31 12.43
CA GLU A 124 -16.30 -2.27 12.17
C GLU A 124 -15.18 -1.72 11.26
N HIS A 125 -15.41 -0.60 10.55
CA HIS A 125 -14.43 -0.04 9.61
C HIS A 125 -13.04 0.19 10.24
N PRO A 126 -12.89 0.90 11.39
CA PRO A 126 -11.56 1.19 11.94
C PRO A 126 -10.75 -0.07 12.24
N LYS A 127 -11.42 -1.07 12.82
CA LYS A 127 -10.77 -2.35 13.14
C LYS A 127 -10.37 -3.12 11.88
N THR A 128 -11.23 -3.13 10.86
CA THR A 128 -11.00 -3.87 9.63
C THR A 128 -9.91 -3.19 8.78
N ILE A 129 -9.90 -1.87 8.70
CA ILE A 129 -8.87 -1.08 8.03
C ILE A 129 -7.50 -1.33 8.68
N GLY A 130 -7.43 -1.26 10.02
CA GLY A 130 -6.21 -1.58 10.74
C GLY A 130 -5.71 -3.01 10.46
N LEU A 131 -6.61 -3.99 10.42
CA LEU A 131 -6.27 -5.37 10.09
C LEU A 131 -5.77 -5.52 8.66
N LEU A 132 -6.43 -4.89 7.68
CA LEU A 132 -6.01 -4.91 6.27
C LEU A 132 -4.63 -4.26 6.09
N SER A 133 -4.37 -3.15 6.77
CA SER A 133 -3.05 -2.51 6.75
C SER A 133 -1.95 -3.46 7.26
N VAL A 134 -2.22 -4.18 8.36
CA VAL A 134 -1.27 -5.19 8.88
C VAL A 134 -1.10 -6.36 7.90
N VAL A 135 -2.17 -6.82 7.27
CA VAL A 135 -2.12 -7.91 6.26
C VAL A 135 -1.22 -7.50 5.09
N VAL A 136 -1.31 -6.26 4.63
CA VAL A 136 -0.42 -5.74 3.57
C VAL A 136 1.03 -5.74 4.02
N HIS A 137 1.34 -5.26 5.22
CA HIS A 137 2.71 -5.26 5.74
C HIS A 137 3.26 -6.69 5.95
N LEU A 138 2.45 -7.57 6.55
CA LEU A 138 2.83 -8.97 6.75
C LEU A 138 3.02 -9.70 5.42
N GLY A 139 2.12 -9.47 4.47
CA GLY A 139 2.21 -10.05 3.13
C GLY A 139 3.48 -9.60 2.39
N GLY A 140 3.84 -8.32 2.52
CA GLY A 140 5.10 -7.80 1.98
C GLY A 140 6.35 -8.46 2.58
N ILE A 141 6.38 -8.67 3.90
CA ILE A 141 7.47 -9.37 4.59
C ILE A 141 7.55 -10.83 4.12
N LEU A 142 6.43 -11.55 4.13
CA LEU A 142 6.37 -12.96 3.70
C LEU A 142 6.75 -13.10 2.22
N GLY A 143 6.25 -12.20 1.35
CA GLY A 143 6.61 -12.17 -0.06
C GLY A 143 8.12 -11.99 -0.26
N ALA A 144 8.74 -11.03 0.42
CA ALA A 144 10.18 -10.81 0.34
C ALA A 144 11.00 -12.03 0.83
N VAL A 145 10.59 -12.68 1.93
CA VAL A 145 11.27 -13.89 2.44
C VAL A 145 11.16 -15.05 1.45
N ILE A 146 9.95 -15.34 0.97
CA ILE A 146 9.73 -16.42 0.00
C ILE A 146 10.46 -16.12 -1.32
N GLY A 147 10.40 -14.88 -1.78
CA GLY A 147 11.11 -14.43 -2.97
C GLY A 147 12.62 -14.56 -2.85
N GLY A 148 13.21 -14.13 -1.72
CA GLY A 148 14.63 -14.27 -1.43
C GLY A 148 15.07 -15.74 -1.42
N LEU A 149 14.33 -16.61 -0.73
CA LEU A 149 14.61 -18.06 -0.75
C LEU A 149 14.53 -18.64 -2.16
N THR A 150 13.59 -18.17 -2.98
CA THR A 150 13.47 -18.64 -4.36
C THR A 150 14.65 -18.19 -5.22
N VAL A 151 15.10 -16.94 -5.07
CA VAL A 151 16.28 -16.42 -5.80
C VAL A 151 17.57 -17.14 -5.38
N ASP A 152 17.71 -17.44 -4.08
CA ASP A 152 18.94 -18.04 -3.54
C ASP A 152 19.03 -19.56 -3.79
N LEU A 153 17.90 -20.29 -3.72
CA LEU A 153 17.89 -21.75 -3.72
C LEU A 153 17.48 -22.38 -5.06
N ILE A 154 16.78 -21.61 -5.91
CA ILE A 154 16.19 -22.10 -7.16
C ILE A 154 16.44 -21.04 -8.24
N ASP A 155 16.12 -21.37 -9.51
CA ASP A 155 16.17 -20.38 -10.59
C ASP A 155 15.17 -19.23 -10.32
N PRO A 156 15.61 -17.96 -10.38
CA PRO A 156 14.76 -16.79 -10.12
C PRO A 156 13.46 -16.75 -10.94
N ARG A 157 13.41 -17.42 -12.11
CA ARG A 157 12.17 -17.58 -12.89
C ARG A 157 11.01 -18.16 -12.11
N ASN A 158 11.31 -19.08 -11.17
CA ASN A 158 10.29 -19.80 -10.42
C ASN A 158 9.41 -18.87 -9.57
N ILE A 159 9.84 -17.63 -9.32
CA ILE A 159 9.01 -16.62 -8.71
C ILE A 159 7.71 -16.44 -9.50
N PHE A 160 7.76 -16.45 -10.82
CA PHE A 160 6.57 -16.31 -11.67
C PHE A 160 5.63 -17.52 -11.62
N LEU A 161 6.15 -18.72 -11.34
CA LEU A 161 5.29 -19.89 -11.06
C LEU A 161 4.55 -19.73 -9.73
N ILE A 162 5.23 -19.22 -8.70
CA ILE A 162 4.61 -18.93 -7.39
C ILE A 162 3.58 -17.83 -7.55
N MET A 163 3.88 -16.76 -8.30
CA MET A 163 2.94 -15.69 -8.63
C MET A 163 1.70 -16.24 -9.34
N ALA A 164 1.88 -17.07 -10.38
CA ALA A 164 0.79 -17.69 -11.12
C ALA A 164 -0.10 -18.56 -10.22
N ALA A 165 0.52 -19.36 -9.34
CA ALA A 165 -0.20 -20.16 -8.35
C ALA A 165 -1.04 -19.27 -7.42
N GLY A 166 -0.49 -18.15 -6.93
CA GLY A 166 -1.22 -17.16 -6.13
C GLY A 166 -2.41 -16.56 -6.88
N ASP A 167 -2.23 -16.20 -8.14
CA ASP A 167 -3.30 -15.64 -8.99
C ASP A 167 -4.42 -16.67 -9.22
N PHE A 168 -4.08 -17.94 -9.53
CA PHE A 168 -5.07 -19.02 -9.67
C PHE A 168 -5.78 -19.36 -8.36
N ILE A 169 -5.08 -19.29 -7.22
CA ILE A 169 -5.71 -19.43 -5.90
C ILE A 169 -6.74 -18.33 -5.69
N GLN A 170 -6.41 -17.06 -5.98
CA GLN A 170 -7.35 -15.95 -5.89
C GLN A 170 -8.55 -16.12 -6.83
N MET A 171 -8.32 -16.56 -8.07
CA MET A 171 -9.38 -16.89 -9.01
C MET A 171 -10.31 -17.96 -8.43
N GLY A 172 -9.76 -19.06 -7.92
CA GLY A 172 -10.52 -20.14 -7.29
C GLY A 172 -11.30 -19.70 -6.07
N MET A 173 -10.67 -18.88 -5.20
CA MET A 173 -11.34 -18.30 -4.02
C MET A 173 -12.51 -17.39 -4.42
N SER A 174 -12.32 -16.53 -5.43
CA SER A 174 -13.38 -15.65 -5.93
C SER A 174 -14.53 -16.45 -6.56
N GLY A 175 -14.23 -17.47 -7.36
CA GLY A 175 -15.21 -18.37 -7.95
C GLY A 175 -15.98 -19.18 -6.91
N TYR A 176 -15.33 -19.65 -5.85
CA TYR A 176 -15.98 -20.30 -4.72
C TYR A 176 -16.98 -19.38 -4.01
N LEU A 177 -16.59 -18.12 -3.77
CA LEU A 177 -17.47 -17.13 -3.13
C LEU A 177 -18.71 -16.85 -3.99
N LEU A 178 -18.56 -16.72 -5.30
CA LEU A 178 -19.68 -16.47 -6.21
C LEU A 178 -20.76 -17.58 -6.17
N LYS A 179 -20.36 -18.82 -5.91
CA LYS A 179 -21.25 -19.97 -5.82
C LYS A 179 -21.77 -20.24 -4.40
N SER A 180 -21.30 -19.49 -3.40
CA SER A 180 -21.62 -19.77 -2.00
C SER A 180 -22.72 -18.86 -1.45
N ASP A 181 -23.50 -19.36 -0.47
CA ASP A 181 -24.50 -18.57 0.26
C ASP A 181 -23.90 -17.37 0.99
N LYS A 182 -22.60 -17.42 1.28
CA LYS A 182 -21.85 -16.30 1.90
C LYS A 182 -21.82 -15.06 1.02
N TYR A 183 -21.73 -15.23 -0.30
CA TYR A 183 -21.82 -14.13 -1.24
C TYR A 183 -23.24 -13.53 -1.28
N ALA A 184 -24.27 -14.39 -1.31
CA ALA A 184 -25.66 -13.95 -1.26
C ALA A 184 -25.95 -13.13 0.01
N THR A 185 -25.47 -13.59 1.17
CA THR A 185 -25.57 -12.86 2.45
C THR A 185 -24.86 -11.51 2.40
N GLY A 186 -23.66 -11.45 1.81
CA GLY A 186 -22.92 -10.19 1.64
C GLY A 186 -23.65 -9.18 0.75
N LEU A 187 -24.32 -9.63 -0.30
CA LEU A 187 -25.15 -8.78 -1.15
C LEU A 187 -26.36 -8.20 -0.41
N ILE A 188 -26.98 -9.00 0.48
CA ILE A 188 -28.11 -8.55 1.31
C ILE A 188 -27.64 -7.43 2.24
N VAL A 189 -26.55 -7.64 2.97
CA VAL A 189 -25.96 -6.61 3.86
C VAL A 189 -25.62 -5.34 3.07
N SER A 190 -25.06 -5.48 1.87
CA SER A 190 -24.75 -4.36 0.99
C SER A 190 -26.00 -3.58 0.54
N LYS A 191 -27.14 -4.24 0.36
CA LYS A 191 -28.42 -3.59 0.00
C LYS A 191 -29.13 -2.95 1.20
N GLU A 192 -28.97 -3.52 2.38
CA GLU A 192 -29.57 -3.00 3.62
C GLU A 192 -28.82 -1.78 4.18
N VAL A 193 -27.56 -1.57 3.81
CA VAL A 193 -26.83 -0.35 4.13
C VAL A 193 -27.53 0.81 3.41
N LYS A 194 -28.58 1.36 4.03
CA LYS A 194 -29.27 2.55 3.55
C LYS A 194 -28.24 3.65 3.29
N THR A 195 -28.20 4.09 2.05
CA THR A 195 -27.32 5.17 1.61
C THR A 195 -27.85 6.46 2.24
N GLU A 196 -27.39 6.80 3.44
CA GLU A 196 -27.53 8.17 3.91
C GLU A 196 -26.77 9.03 2.90
N LYS A 197 -27.50 9.84 2.14
CA LYS A 197 -26.93 10.89 1.30
C LYS A 197 -26.26 11.91 2.23
N LYS A 198 -25.02 11.62 2.63
CA LYS A 198 -24.20 12.66 3.28
C LYS A 198 -23.96 13.75 2.23
N LEU A 199 -24.43 14.95 2.50
CA LEU A 199 -24.11 16.18 1.78
C LEU A 199 -22.64 16.56 2.06
N ILE A 200 -21.68 15.73 1.60
CA ILE A 200 -20.27 16.06 1.67
C ILE A 200 -19.93 16.85 0.39
N PRO A 201 -19.34 18.05 0.51
CA PRO A 201 -19.00 18.86 -0.65
C PRO A 201 -18.11 18.08 -1.61
N LYS A 202 -18.51 18.02 -2.89
CA LYS A 202 -17.72 17.45 -3.98
C LYS A 202 -16.35 18.14 -3.98
N GLY A 203 -15.28 17.39 -3.79
CA GLY A 203 -13.92 17.94 -3.78
C GLY A 203 -13.08 17.57 -2.56
N PHE A 204 -13.66 17.13 -1.45
CA PHE A 204 -12.87 16.70 -0.28
C PHE A 204 -12.03 15.46 -0.57
N ILE A 205 -12.51 14.51 -1.39
CA ILE A 205 -11.74 13.35 -1.84
C ILE A 205 -10.51 13.80 -2.65
N LEU A 206 -10.65 14.78 -3.55
CA LEU A 206 -9.53 15.32 -4.31
C LEU A 206 -8.50 16.01 -3.39
N LYS A 207 -8.97 16.82 -2.42
CA LYS A 207 -8.10 17.47 -1.44
C LYS A 207 -7.36 16.44 -0.58
N LEU A 208 -8.04 15.39 -0.16
CA LEU A 208 -7.44 14.28 0.58
C LEU A 208 -6.39 13.56 -0.30
N GLY A 209 -6.69 13.35 -1.59
CA GLY A 209 -5.75 12.79 -2.56
C GLY A 209 -4.46 13.62 -2.68
N LEU A 210 -4.56 14.94 -2.82
CA LEU A 210 -3.39 15.82 -2.88
C LEU A 210 -2.56 15.81 -1.59
N ILE A 211 -3.22 15.74 -0.42
CA ILE A 211 -2.54 15.62 0.87
C ILE A 211 -1.80 14.28 0.97
N THR A 212 -2.46 13.18 0.58
CA THR A 212 -1.83 11.86 0.62
C THR A 212 -0.73 11.69 -0.44
N LEU A 213 -0.80 12.39 -1.59
CA LEU A 213 0.30 12.45 -2.55
C LEU A 213 1.58 12.96 -1.88
N ILE A 214 1.51 14.12 -1.19
CA ILE A 214 2.66 14.71 -0.52
C ILE A 214 3.17 13.80 0.61
N LEU A 215 2.25 13.18 1.35
CA LEU A 215 2.58 12.23 2.41
C LEU A 215 3.36 11.02 1.86
N TYR A 216 2.86 10.39 0.79
CA TYR A 216 3.48 9.20 0.20
C TYR A 216 4.77 9.52 -0.56
N PHE A 217 4.85 10.69 -1.20
CA PHE A 217 6.09 11.21 -1.74
C PHE A 217 7.16 11.28 -0.64
N SER A 218 6.83 11.90 0.49
CA SER A 218 7.76 12.11 1.59
C SER A 218 8.15 10.80 2.29
N ASP A 219 7.19 9.89 2.50
CA ASP A 219 7.43 8.58 3.10
C ASP A 219 8.32 7.71 2.19
N PHE A 220 8.15 7.78 0.88
CA PHE A 220 8.92 6.95 -0.05
C PHE A 220 10.35 7.46 -0.24
N LEU A 221 10.62 8.76 -0.15
CA LEU A 221 11.96 9.33 -0.30
C LEU A 221 13.00 8.69 0.61
N ILE A 222 12.62 8.29 1.82
CA ILE A 222 13.54 7.72 2.81
C ILE A 222 13.78 6.22 2.63
N ARG A 223 13.08 5.54 1.71
CA ARG A 223 13.10 4.07 1.63
C ARG A 223 14.23 3.52 0.76
N PRO A 224 14.46 3.99 -0.48
CA PRO A 224 15.37 3.35 -1.42
C PRO A 224 16.83 3.31 -0.96
N PHE A 225 17.29 4.39 -0.32
CA PHE A 225 18.67 4.54 0.09
C PHE A 225 18.91 4.38 1.60
N PHE A 226 17.90 3.90 2.35
CA PHE A 226 18.02 3.77 3.80
C PHE A 226 19.16 2.82 4.22
N SER A 227 19.32 1.69 3.56
CA SER A 227 20.39 0.73 3.90
C SER A 227 21.77 1.34 3.68
N LEU A 228 21.98 2.05 2.55
CA LEU A 228 23.21 2.77 2.29
C LEU A 228 23.46 3.90 3.29
N TYR A 229 22.42 4.63 3.67
CA TYR A 229 22.50 5.64 4.72
C TYR A 229 22.95 5.03 6.04
N TRP A 230 22.32 3.92 6.49
CA TRP A 230 22.73 3.21 7.70
C TRP A 230 24.20 2.75 7.64
N GLU A 231 24.60 2.14 6.55
CA GLU A 231 25.95 1.62 6.34
C GLU A 231 27.02 2.74 6.28
N SER A 232 26.62 3.99 5.96
CA SER A 232 27.55 5.11 5.84
C SER A 232 28.13 5.59 7.18
N PHE A 233 27.37 5.45 8.29
CA PHE A 233 27.80 5.95 9.61
C PHE A 233 27.87 4.89 10.71
N SER A 234 27.08 3.80 10.60
CA SER A 234 27.00 2.78 11.63
C SER A 234 28.26 1.92 11.69
N ALA A 235 28.59 1.44 12.90
CA ALA A 235 29.62 0.41 13.09
C ALA A 235 29.13 -0.97 12.57
N TYR A 236 27.81 -1.19 12.51
CA TYR A 236 27.17 -2.44 12.10
C TYR A 236 26.72 -2.39 10.64
N LYS A 237 27.70 -2.57 9.71
CA LYS A 237 27.52 -2.39 8.26
C LYS A 237 27.00 -3.63 7.49
N THR A 238 26.59 -4.70 8.19
CA THR A 238 26.07 -5.87 7.49
C THR A 238 24.71 -5.58 6.88
N LYS A 239 24.46 -6.10 5.67
CA LYS A 239 23.17 -5.94 4.97
C LYS A 239 22.00 -6.51 5.76
N PHE A 240 22.25 -7.59 6.51
CA PHE A 240 21.25 -8.15 7.43
C PHE A 240 20.82 -7.16 8.51
N ILE A 241 21.78 -6.45 9.14
CA ILE A 241 21.46 -5.47 10.19
C ILE A 241 20.75 -4.25 9.58
N SER A 242 21.26 -3.71 8.48
CA SER A 242 20.62 -2.56 7.81
C SER A 242 19.19 -2.91 7.35
N GLY A 243 18.98 -4.11 6.82
CA GLY A 243 17.65 -4.64 6.47
C GLY A 243 16.73 -4.82 7.68
N THR A 244 17.26 -5.30 8.81
CA THR A 244 16.50 -5.45 10.07
C THR A 244 16.06 -4.09 10.60
N VAL A 245 16.96 -3.10 10.63
CA VAL A 245 16.63 -1.73 11.03
C VAL A 245 15.63 -1.11 10.07
N TYR A 246 15.78 -1.36 8.76
CA TYR A 246 14.80 -0.94 7.76
C TYR A 246 13.39 -1.51 8.05
N ALA A 247 13.29 -2.76 8.50
CA ALA A 247 12.03 -3.46 8.75
C ALA A 247 11.32 -3.04 10.07
N ILE A 248 11.99 -2.33 10.98
CA ILE A 248 11.43 -1.91 12.29
C ILE A 248 10.01 -1.33 12.17
N PRO A 249 9.70 -0.38 11.27
CA PRO A 249 8.35 0.18 11.17
C PRO A 249 7.28 -0.86 10.87
N GLY A 250 7.59 -1.89 10.07
CA GLY A 250 6.67 -3.00 9.80
C GLY A 250 6.34 -3.82 11.05
N PHE A 251 7.36 -4.16 11.86
CA PHE A 251 7.14 -4.85 13.13
C PHE A 251 6.36 -3.99 14.13
N VAL A 252 6.68 -2.70 14.21
CA VAL A 252 5.96 -1.76 15.08
C VAL A 252 4.50 -1.64 14.68
N ALA A 253 4.18 -1.69 13.37
CA ALA A 253 2.79 -1.69 12.89
C ALA A 253 1.99 -2.89 13.43
N LEU A 254 2.58 -4.10 13.49
CA LEU A 254 1.96 -5.29 14.07
C LEU A 254 1.63 -5.08 15.56
N ILE A 255 2.60 -4.58 16.33
CA ILE A 255 2.44 -4.29 17.76
C ILE A 255 1.37 -3.21 17.98
N THR A 256 1.38 -2.18 17.13
CA THR A 256 0.43 -1.05 17.21
C THR A 256 -1.00 -1.51 16.96
N LEU A 257 -1.23 -2.41 16.01
CA LEU A 257 -2.56 -2.99 15.78
C LEU A 257 -3.06 -3.73 17.04
N TRP A 258 -2.20 -4.54 17.65
CA TRP A 258 -2.56 -5.28 18.85
C TRP A 258 -2.94 -4.35 20.03
N ILE A 259 -2.22 -3.24 20.20
CA ILE A 259 -2.52 -2.21 21.20
C ILE A 259 -3.85 -1.49 20.86
N ASN A 260 -4.04 -1.11 19.60
CA ASN A 260 -5.25 -0.39 19.15
C ASN A 260 -6.53 -1.20 19.34
N ASN A 261 -6.47 -2.52 19.20
CA ASN A 261 -7.62 -3.40 19.45
C ASN A 261 -8.16 -3.32 20.90
N LYS A 262 -7.34 -2.85 21.85
CA LYS A 262 -7.71 -2.70 23.27
C LYS A 262 -8.16 -1.27 23.64
N ARG A 263 -7.99 -0.29 22.76
CA ARG A 263 -8.31 1.11 23.03
C ARG A 263 -9.60 1.54 22.35
N LYS A 264 -10.39 2.42 23.01
CA LYS A 264 -11.54 3.09 22.41
C LYS A 264 -11.06 4.03 21.28
N THR A 265 -11.84 4.10 20.21
CA THR A 265 -11.58 4.99 19.05
C THR A 265 -11.38 6.43 19.48
N GLN A 266 -10.24 7.02 19.14
CA GLN A 266 -9.98 8.45 19.32
C GLN A 266 -10.63 9.27 18.18
N ASP A 267 -10.92 10.55 18.45
CA ASP A 267 -11.33 11.54 17.45
C ASP A 267 -10.41 11.45 16.20
N GLY A 268 -10.98 11.06 15.06
CA GLY A 268 -10.21 10.77 13.83
C GLY A 268 -9.37 11.97 13.38
N TYR A 269 -9.93 13.19 13.46
CA TYR A 269 -9.24 14.41 13.06
C TYR A 269 -7.99 14.70 13.91
N LYS A 270 -8.15 14.73 15.24
CA LYS A 270 -7.02 14.94 16.16
C LYS A 270 -5.99 13.81 16.07
N GLY A 271 -6.46 12.60 15.81
CA GLY A 271 -5.62 11.43 15.69
C GLY A 271 -4.66 11.50 14.51
N ILE A 272 -5.06 12.07 13.37
CA ILE A 272 -4.18 12.28 12.20
C ILE A 272 -3.14 13.36 12.54
N ILE A 273 -3.55 14.49 13.13
CA ILE A 273 -2.61 15.55 13.54
C ILE A 273 -1.54 14.99 14.48
N ASN A 274 -1.96 14.27 15.53
CA ASN A 274 -1.04 13.67 16.49
C ASN A 274 -0.07 12.68 15.81
N ALA A 275 -0.57 11.85 14.90
CA ALA A 275 0.26 10.91 14.15
C ALA A 275 1.30 11.64 13.30
N LEU A 276 0.92 12.68 12.57
CA LEU A 276 1.85 13.49 11.76
C LEU A 276 2.88 14.20 12.64
N CYS A 277 2.49 14.79 13.77
CA CYS A 277 3.44 15.43 14.71
C CYS A 277 4.46 14.43 15.25
N ILE A 278 4.03 13.20 15.62
CA ILE A 278 4.92 12.16 16.12
C ILE A 278 5.81 11.62 14.98
N ALA A 279 5.29 11.52 13.75
CA ALA A 279 6.08 11.14 12.59
C ALA A 279 7.21 12.13 12.31
N LEU A 280 6.97 13.43 12.47
CA LEU A 280 8.00 14.47 12.35
C LEU A 280 9.15 14.26 13.35
N ILE A 281 8.85 13.91 14.60
CA ILE A 281 9.88 13.60 15.61
C ILE A 281 10.68 12.37 15.17
N GLY A 282 10.00 11.30 14.73
CA GLY A 282 10.65 10.08 14.25
C GLY A 282 11.53 10.32 13.02
N LEU A 283 11.10 11.17 12.06
CA LEU A 283 11.88 11.53 10.88
C LEU A 283 13.11 12.39 11.25
N PHE A 284 12.94 13.37 12.15
CA PHE A 284 14.04 14.20 12.63
C PHE A 284 15.14 13.34 13.26
N LEU A 285 14.77 12.41 14.15
CA LEU A 285 15.73 11.50 14.77
C LEU A 285 16.45 10.61 13.73
N GLN A 286 15.74 10.12 12.72
CA GLN A 286 16.35 9.31 11.66
C GLN A 286 17.35 10.09 10.80
N GLY A 287 17.18 11.40 10.66
CA GLY A 287 18.13 12.28 9.96
C GLY A 287 19.45 12.48 10.69
N ILE A 288 19.55 12.11 11.98
CA ILE A 288 20.79 12.21 12.77
C ILE A 288 21.60 10.91 12.58
N PRO A 289 22.83 10.96 12.06
CA PRO A 289 23.63 9.76 11.75
C PRO A 289 24.20 9.12 13.03
N SER A 290 23.34 8.43 13.77
CA SER A 290 23.67 7.71 15.01
C SER A 290 22.75 6.50 15.14
N ASP A 291 23.32 5.33 15.46
CA ASP A 291 22.60 4.06 15.57
C ASP A 291 21.39 4.18 16.50
N ALA A 292 21.57 4.77 17.68
CA ALA A 292 20.51 4.93 18.67
C ALA A 292 19.39 5.86 18.17
N PHE A 293 19.73 7.01 17.60
CA PHE A 293 18.72 7.96 17.09
C PHE A 293 17.96 7.40 15.91
N VAL A 294 18.62 6.71 14.99
CA VAL A 294 17.96 6.09 13.85
C VAL A 294 17.02 4.96 14.30
N ILE A 295 17.44 4.07 15.20
CA ILE A 295 16.59 2.97 15.71
C ILE A 295 15.36 3.53 16.45
N VAL A 296 15.57 4.48 17.38
CA VAL A 296 14.45 5.10 18.11
C VAL A 296 13.55 5.86 17.15
N GLY A 297 14.12 6.58 16.19
CA GLY A 297 13.39 7.29 15.14
C GLY A 297 12.54 6.33 14.29
N ARG A 298 13.06 5.14 13.92
CA ARG A 298 12.32 4.10 13.18
C ARG A 298 11.14 3.55 13.96
N ILE A 299 11.30 3.34 15.27
CA ILE A 299 10.22 2.87 16.15
C ILE A 299 9.11 3.92 16.24
N ILE A 300 9.48 5.17 16.56
CA ILE A 300 8.52 6.29 16.68
C ILE A 300 7.81 6.53 15.35
N TYR A 301 8.55 6.58 14.25
CA TYR A 301 8.03 6.78 12.91
C TYR A 301 7.10 5.63 12.50
N GLY A 302 7.49 4.37 12.74
CA GLY A 302 6.69 3.20 12.40
C GLY A 302 5.33 3.20 13.10
N TRP A 303 5.31 3.55 14.40
CA TRP A 303 4.05 3.72 15.13
C TRP A 303 3.20 4.86 14.53
N ALA A 304 3.81 6.00 14.28
CA ALA A 304 3.12 7.18 13.80
C ALA A 304 2.56 7.02 12.38
N ILE A 305 3.36 6.52 11.43
CA ILE A 305 2.94 6.35 10.04
C ILE A 305 1.82 5.31 9.93
N PHE A 306 1.89 4.21 10.69
CA PHE A 306 0.81 3.23 10.74
C PHE A 306 -0.50 3.85 11.22
N GLN A 307 -0.46 4.61 12.32
CA GLN A 307 -1.63 5.33 12.84
C GLN A 307 -2.16 6.36 11.83
N GLY A 308 -1.26 7.08 11.16
CA GLY A 308 -1.62 8.08 10.14
C GLY A 308 -2.34 7.43 8.96
N VAL A 309 -1.75 6.40 8.35
CA VAL A 309 -2.32 5.70 7.18
C VAL A 309 -3.69 5.12 7.51
N VAL A 310 -3.81 4.38 8.62
CA VAL A 310 -5.11 3.81 9.04
C VAL A 310 -6.17 4.88 9.23
N LYS A 311 -5.82 6.04 9.81
CA LYS A 311 -6.79 7.13 10.03
C LYS A 311 -7.13 7.90 8.77
N PHE A 312 -6.19 8.03 7.82
CA PHE A 312 -6.49 8.59 6.51
C PHE A 312 -7.46 7.70 5.73
N ASP A 313 -7.30 6.37 5.80
CA ASP A 313 -8.23 5.43 5.18
C ASP A 313 -9.62 5.49 5.84
N ILE A 314 -9.69 5.56 7.17
CA ILE A 314 -10.96 5.76 7.89
C ILE A 314 -11.64 7.04 7.41
N LEU A 315 -10.91 8.16 7.36
CA LEU A 315 -11.43 9.44 6.89
C LEU A 315 -11.94 9.36 5.45
N LEU A 316 -11.22 8.67 4.56
CA LEU A 316 -11.67 8.44 3.19
C LEU A 316 -13.05 7.78 3.16
N PHE A 317 -13.24 6.67 3.90
CA PHE A 317 -14.51 5.93 3.89
C PHE A 317 -15.62 6.64 4.68
N GLU A 318 -15.28 7.52 5.62
CA GLU A 318 -16.24 8.45 6.24
C GLU A 318 -16.72 9.54 5.26
N LEU A 319 -15.85 9.99 4.36
CA LEU A 319 -16.14 10.99 3.34
C LEU A 319 -16.78 10.41 2.08
N SER A 320 -16.79 9.10 1.91
CA SER A 320 -17.31 8.40 0.73
C SER A 320 -18.65 7.71 1.06
N THR A 321 -19.32 7.22 0.01
CA THR A 321 -20.55 6.41 0.13
C THR A 321 -20.26 4.98 -0.33
N PRO A 322 -21.01 3.97 0.15
CA PRO A 322 -20.81 2.58 -0.25
C PRO A 322 -20.76 2.36 -1.76
N ASP A 323 -21.57 3.08 -2.53
CA ASP A 323 -21.61 2.99 -3.99
C ASP A 323 -20.38 3.63 -4.67
N SER A 324 -19.69 4.53 -3.96
CA SER A 324 -18.51 5.25 -4.45
C SER A 324 -17.19 4.74 -3.88
N TYR A 325 -17.20 3.82 -2.90
CA TYR A 325 -16.00 3.36 -2.18
C TYR A 325 -14.86 2.95 -3.13
N ALA A 326 -15.15 2.11 -4.12
CA ALA A 326 -14.13 1.65 -5.06
C ALA A 326 -13.49 2.80 -5.86
N LEU A 327 -14.32 3.74 -6.35
CA LEU A 327 -13.82 4.88 -7.14
C LEU A 327 -13.07 5.89 -6.28
N ASP A 328 -13.58 6.20 -5.09
CA ASP A 328 -12.95 7.20 -4.24
C ASP A 328 -11.65 6.65 -3.65
N TYR A 329 -11.60 5.37 -3.29
CA TYR A 329 -10.37 4.69 -2.90
C TYR A 329 -9.36 4.65 -4.05
N SER A 330 -9.82 4.35 -5.29
CA SER A 330 -8.94 4.34 -6.45
C SER A 330 -8.34 5.72 -6.77
N LYS A 331 -9.12 6.80 -6.58
CA LYS A 331 -8.60 8.17 -6.74
C LYS A 331 -7.49 8.46 -5.72
N ILE A 332 -7.71 8.12 -4.45
CA ILE A 332 -6.69 8.30 -3.42
C ILE A 332 -5.44 7.49 -3.75
N HIS A 333 -5.62 6.23 -4.14
CA HIS A 333 -4.52 5.35 -4.52
C HIS A 333 -3.73 5.86 -5.74
N PHE A 334 -4.41 6.49 -6.69
CA PHE A 334 -3.75 7.17 -7.81
C PHE A 334 -2.81 8.27 -7.31
N PHE A 335 -3.27 9.16 -6.43
CA PHE A 335 -2.45 10.22 -5.87
C PHE A 335 -1.30 9.70 -5.01
N GLN A 336 -1.53 8.65 -4.21
CA GLN A 336 -0.50 7.99 -3.42
C GLN A 336 0.62 7.45 -4.32
N ASN A 337 0.26 6.70 -5.37
CA ASN A 337 1.23 6.15 -6.32
C ASN A 337 1.92 7.23 -7.16
N LEU A 338 1.24 8.33 -7.49
CA LEU A 338 1.87 9.48 -8.13
C LEU A 338 2.95 10.10 -7.23
N GLY A 339 2.67 10.22 -5.93
CA GLY A 339 3.68 10.65 -4.95
C GLY A 339 4.88 9.71 -4.90
N VAL A 340 4.64 8.39 -4.84
CA VAL A 340 5.70 7.37 -4.88
C VAL A 340 6.51 7.44 -6.17
N LEU A 341 5.85 7.59 -7.32
CA LEU A 341 6.50 7.72 -8.63
C LEU A 341 7.46 8.92 -8.67
N ILE A 342 6.98 10.10 -8.25
CA ILE A 342 7.80 11.31 -8.21
C ILE A 342 8.98 11.14 -7.26
N ALA A 343 8.76 10.54 -6.08
CA ALA A 343 9.82 10.26 -5.12
C ALA A 343 10.87 9.30 -5.70
N SER A 344 10.44 8.23 -6.37
CA SER A 344 11.34 7.22 -6.97
C SER A 344 12.27 7.83 -8.02
N LEU A 345 11.73 8.73 -8.86
CA LEU A 345 12.52 9.42 -9.89
C LEU A 345 13.45 10.49 -9.31
N SER A 346 13.06 11.13 -8.20
CA SER A 346 13.81 12.26 -7.65
C SER A 346 14.87 11.85 -6.63
N VAL A 347 14.67 10.78 -5.86
CA VAL A 347 15.54 10.41 -4.74
C VAL A 347 16.97 10.09 -5.19
N GLY A 348 17.14 9.41 -6.32
CA GLY A 348 18.46 9.10 -6.89
C GLY A 348 19.26 10.37 -7.18
N VAL A 349 18.62 11.35 -7.84
CA VAL A 349 19.22 12.65 -8.15
C VAL A 349 19.57 13.43 -6.89
N VAL A 350 18.71 13.38 -5.87
CA VAL A 350 18.93 14.05 -4.58
C VAL A 350 20.14 13.46 -3.86
N VAL A 351 20.25 12.13 -3.82
CA VAL A 351 21.37 11.45 -3.16
C VAL A 351 22.68 11.68 -3.91
N ASP A 352 22.66 11.61 -5.25
CA ASP A 352 23.83 11.81 -6.09
C ASP A 352 24.40 13.24 -5.96
N LYS A 353 23.52 14.25 -6.00
CA LYS A 353 23.95 15.66 -6.00
C LYS A 353 24.25 16.23 -4.62
N PHE A 354 23.68 15.65 -3.55
CA PHE A 354 23.81 16.23 -2.21
C PHE A 354 24.36 15.22 -1.21
N SER A 355 23.50 14.39 -0.59
CA SER A 355 23.93 13.35 0.36
C SER A 355 22.80 12.37 0.70
N LEU A 356 23.16 11.27 1.36
CA LEU A 356 22.22 10.26 1.87
C LEU A 356 21.29 10.79 2.99
N GLN A 357 21.59 11.94 3.59
CA GLN A 357 20.78 12.55 4.66
C GLN A 357 19.66 13.46 4.12
N ILE A 358 19.87 14.09 2.97
CA ILE A 358 18.95 15.09 2.41
C ILE A 358 17.54 14.52 2.16
N PRO A 359 17.35 13.27 1.73
CA PRO A 359 16.02 12.66 1.65
C PRO A 359 15.19 12.76 2.94
N PHE A 360 15.82 12.61 4.12
CA PHE A 360 15.13 12.77 5.42
C PHE A 360 14.69 14.21 5.66
N THR A 361 15.52 15.19 5.27
CA THR A 361 15.18 16.63 5.40
C THR A 361 14.02 16.99 4.48
N ILE A 362 14.04 16.54 3.22
CA ILE A 362 12.94 16.78 2.27
C ILE A 362 11.66 16.09 2.76
N ALA A 363 11.75 14.85 3.24
CA ALA A 363 10.63 14.12 3.81
C ALA A 363 10.03 14.89 5.01
N LEU A 364 10.86 15.42 5.89
CA LEU A 364 10.42 16.21 7.06
C LEU A 364 9.65 17.45 6.62
N VAL A 365 10.14 18.20 5.63
CA VAL A 365 9.44 19.36 5.05
C VAL A 365 8.10 18.93 4.44
N GLY A 366 8.07 17.82 3.71
CA GLY A 366 6.84 17.29 3.12
C GLY A 366 5.80 16.84 4.17
N PHE A 367 6.24 16.27 5.30
CA PHE A 367 5.33 15.97 6.43
C PHE A 367 4.79 17.23 7.10
N VAL A 368 5.59 18.28 7.22
CA VAL A 368 5.12 19.61 7.71
C VAL A 368 4.05 20.16 6.75
N ILE A 369 4.30 20.13 5.45
CA ILE A 369 3.32 20.59 4.43
C ILE A 369 2.05 19.76 4.53
N THR A 370 2.16 18.43 4.65
CA THR A 370 1.01 17.53 4.84
C THR A 370 0.19 17.91 6.07
N LEU A 371 0.84 18.15 7.21
CA LEU A 371 0.21 18.55 8.47
C LEU A 371 -0.55 19.89 8.33
N VAL A 372 0.11 20.89 7.74
CA VAL A 372 -0.46 22.22 7.53
C VAL A 372 -1.68 22.17 6.59
N LEU A 373 -1.54 21.49 5.45
CA LEU A 373 -2.65 21.33 4.50
C LEU A 373 -3.82 20.56 5.13
N TYR A 374 -3.54 19.47 5.85
CA TYR A 374 -4.56 18.71 6.54
C TYR A 374 -5.31 19.58 7.56
N PHE A 375 -4.57 20.33 8.38
CA PHE A 375 -5.16 21.22 9.39
C PHE A 375 -6.11 22.23 8.77
N PHE A 376 -5.71 22.94 7.72
CA PHE A 376 -6.54 23.97 7.09
C PHE A 376 -7.73 23.40 6.31
N VAL A 377 -7.51 22.32 5.56
CA VAL A 377 -8.54 21.72 4.69
C VAL A 377 -9.66 21.06 5.52
N PHE A 378 -9.30 20.35 6.60
CA PHE A 378 -10.27 19.56 7.36
C PHE A 378 -10.78 20.22 8.66
N LYS A 379 -10.31 21.42 8.97
CA LYS A 379 -10.83 22.19 10.11
C LYS A 379 -12.35 22.47 10.01
N SER A 380 -12.84 22.80 8.83
CA SER A 380 -14.26 23.06 8.57
C SER A 380 -15.13 21.80 8.70
N VAL A 381 -14.65 20.64 8.24
CA VAL A 381 -15.38 19.37 8.34
C VAL A 381 -15.62 18.97 9.80
N ARG A 382 -14.66 19.26 10.69
CA ARG A 382 -14.80 19.01 12.12
C ARG A 382 -15.92 19.82 12.77
N VAL A 383 -16.11 21.07 12.36
CA VAL A 383 -17.17 21.96 12.90
C VAL A 383 -18.54 21.39 12.55
N THR A 384 -18.74 21.02 11.29
CA THR A 384 -20.01 20.47 10.80
C THR A 384 -20.37 19.13 11.48
N HIS A 385 -19.39 18.22 11.71
CA HIS A 385 -19.64 16.97 12.44
C HIS A 385 -19.98 17.17 13.91
N LYS A 386 -19.43 18.19 14.57
CA LYS A 386 -19.78 18.52 15.96
C LYS A 386 -21.16 19.15 16.11
N GLU A 387 -21.61 19.89 15.11
CA GLU A 387 -22.95 20.48 15.10
C GLU A 387 -24.01 19.41 14.83
N LEU A 388 -23.77 18.48 13.87
CA LEU A 388 -24.68 17.37 13.59
C LEU A 388 -24.76 16.32 14.71
N ALA A 389 -23.75 16.20 15.57
CA ALA A 389 -23.76 15.30 16.73
C ALA A 389 -24.45 15.90 17.97
N LYS A 390 -24.89 17.18 17.91
CA LYS A 390 -25.61 17.89 18.97
C LYS A 390 -27.08 18.03 18.68
N THR A 391 -27.52 17.79 17.43
CA THR A 391 -28.93 17.68 17.00
C THR A 391 -29.37 16.23 16.94
#